data_d363c31eb0a356f82700546b9c955d16
#
_entry.id   d363c31eb0a356f82700546b9c955d16
#
_cell.length_a   1.000
_cell.length_b   1.000
_cell.length_c   1.000
_cell.angle_alpha   90.00
_cell.angle_beta   90.00
_cell.angle_gamma   90.00
#
_symmetry.space_group_name_H-M   'P 1'
#
loop_
_entity.id
_entity.type
_entity.pdbx_description
1 polymer ?
#
loop_
_entity_poly.entity_id
_entity_poly.type
_entity_poly.pdbx_seq_one_letter_code
_entity_poly.pdbx_strand_id
1 'polypeptide(L)'
;MIQENFESGKLILLGCGKMGSAMLKGWLAKGVNPKNIWVDDPYPSAWVMGTGVNVNEELPSNPAFICIAIKPQMISQIVPKFSNYGNGQCVFISIAAGVKISSFQAILGPKTPIIRAMPNTPAEIGYGITAKIANKNVSKDAIEHAEKLLSAIGEVVSLNSEGQMDAVTGLSGSGPAYVFYLIDALAAAGHMQGLEKELAMKLAKMTVLGGAKLAAEPSAVPEVLRVNVTSPNGTTEAGLKILMNSENGLSPLIEKTVAAATARSEELANG
;
A
#
# COMPACT_ATOMS: atom_id res chain seq x y z
N MET A 1 5.80 3.74 22.21
CA MET A 1 6.76 4.59 21.45
C MET A 1 6.10 5.54 20.44
N ILE A 2 5.05 5.17 19.68
CA ILE A 2 4.33 6.13 18.82
C ILE A 2 3.61 7.20 19.65
N GLN A 3 3.11 6.87 20.84
CA GLN A 3 2.39 7.80 21.72
C GLN A 3 3.22 9.03 22.12
N GLU A 4 4.48 8.87 22.52
CA GLU A 4 5.31 9.97 23.01
C GLU A 4 5.61 11.05 21.96
N ASN A 5 5.64 10.67 20.66
CA ASN A 5 5.97 11.57 19.55
C ASN A 5 4.76 12.24 18.91
N PHE A 6 3.52 11.83 19.24
CA PHE A 6 2.29 12.38 18.68
C PHE A 6 1.46 13.20 19.67
N GLU A 7 1.87 13.31 20.94
CA GLU A 7 1.14 14.12 21.92
C GLU A 7 1.05 15.62 21.55
N SER A 8 1.99 16.12 20.76
CA SER A 8 2.00 17.49 20.25
C SER A 8 1.61 17.67 18.79
N GLY A 9 1.40 16.57 18.04
CA GLY A 9 1.16 16.61 16.60
C GLY A 9 -0.30 16.29 16.22
N LYS A 10 -0.91 17.14 15.41
CA LYS A 10 -2.25 16.94 14.85
C LYS A 10 -2.13 16.34 13.46
N LEU A 11 -2.98 15.39 13.14
CA LEU A 11 -2.99 14.63 11.90
C LEU A 11 -4.31 14.84 11.17
N ILE A 12 -4.26 15.24 9.91
CA ILE A 12 -5.43 15.32 9.03
C ILE A 12 -5.39 14.17 8.04
N LEU A 13 -6.50 13.46 7.89
CA LEU A 13 -6.71 12.42 6.88
C LEU A 13 -7.77 12.89 5.89
N LEU A 14 -7.36 13.16 4.66
CA LEU A 14 -8.24 13.52 3.55
C LEU A 14 -8.70 12.27 2.83
N GLY A 15 -9.96 11.92 3.00
CA GLY A 15 -10.56 10.70 2.50
C GLY A 15 -10.34 9.49 3.42
N CYS A 16 -11.42 8.84 3.76
CA CYS A 16 -11.41 7.64 4.62
C CYS A 16 -12.11 6.46 3.93
N GLY A 17 -11.81 6.26 2.64
CA GLY A 17 -12.18 5.07 1.86
C GLY A 17 -11.43 3.84 2.34
N LYS A 18 -11.28 2.81 1.51
CA LYS A 18 -10.62 1.54 1.91
C LYS A 18 -9.23 1.75 2.53
N MET A 19 -8.34 2.46 1.82
CA MET A 19 -6.96 2.66 2.29
C MET A 19 -6.89 3.65 3.45
N GLY A 20 -7.60 4.79 3.38
CA GLY A 20 -7.68 5.74 4.50
C GLY A 20 -8.21 5.10 5.78
N SER A 21 -9.23 4.24 5.68
CA SER A 21 -9.74 3.47 6.83
C SER A 21 -8.72 2.47 7.36
N ALA A 22 -7.93 1.82 6.50
CA ALA A 22 -6.85 0.93 6.94
C ALA A 22 -5.77 1.70 7.71
N MET A 23 -5.36 2.88 7.20
CA MET A 23 -4.42 3.77 7.89
C MET A 23 -4.96 4.21 9.25
N LEU A 24 -6.20 4.69 9.29
CA LEU A 24 -6.85 5.12 10.54
C LEU A 24 -6.93 3.98 11.57
N LYS A 25 -7.35 2.79 11.15
CA LYS A 25 -7.36 1.58 12.01
C LYS A 25 -5.97 1.28 12.56
N GLY A 26 -4.96 1.31 11.71
CA GLY A 26 -3.56 1.09 12.09
C GLY A 26 -3.08 2.10 13.12
N TRP A 27 -3.34 3.39 12.94
CA TRP A 27 -2.96 4.45 13.87
C TRP A 27 -3.63 4.29 15.24
N LEU A 28 -4.94 4.04 15.24
CA LEU A 28 -5.69 3.81 16.48
C LEU A 28 -5.19 2.56 17.22
N ALA A 29 -4.92 1.47 16.51
CA ALA A 29 -4.36 0.25 17.07
C ALA A 29 -2.96 0.43 17.64
N LYS A 30 -2.17 1.37 17.11
CA LYS A 30 -0.85 1.77 17.63
C LYS A 30 -0.93 2.82 18.75
N GLY A 31 -2.13 3.19 19.19
CA GLY A 31 -2.36 4.08 20.33
C GLY A 31 -2.29 5.58 20.01
N VAL A 32 -2.38 5.96 18.74
CA VAL A 32 -2.55 7.38 18.39
C VAL A 32 -3.87 7.88 18.98
N ASN A 33 -3.81 8.99 19.72
CA ASN A 33 -5.00 9.56 20.36
C ASN A 33 -6.00 10.01 19.27
N PRO A 34 -7.24 9.48 19.27
CA PRO A 34 -8.24 9.85 18.28
C PRO A 34 -8.54 11.35 18.25
N LYS A 35 -8.41 12.05 19.39
CA LYS A 35 -8.60 13.51 19.45
C LYS A 35 -7.54 14.32 18.71
N ASN A 36 -6.41 13.71 18.36
CA ASN A 36 -5.37 14.31 17.54
C ASN A 36 -5.52 14.00 16.04
N ILE A 37 -6.60 13.32 15.64
CA ILE A 37 -6.87 12.95 14.25
C ILE A 37 -8.12 13.67 13.75
N TRP A 38 -8.02 14.32 12.61
CA TRP A 38 -9.12 14.91 11.83
C TRP A 38 -9.31 14.11 10.56
N VAL A 39 -10.54 13.70 10.31
CA VAL A 39 -10.93 13.02 9.07
C VAL A 39 -11.82 13.97 8.26
N ASP A 40 -11.39 14.34 7.08
CA ASP A 40 -12.19 15.09 6.10
C ASP A 40 -12.64 14.12 5.00
N ASP A 41 -13.87 13.66 5.08
CA ASP A 41 -14.50 12.75 4.12
C ASP A 41 -15.98 13.09 3.99
N PRO A 42 -16.49 13.38 2.78
CA PRO A 42 -17.90 13.74 2.60
C PRO A 42 -18.87 12.58 2.88
N TYR A 43 -18.39 11.33 2.91
CA TYR A 43 -19.19 10.13 3.12
C TYR A 43 -18.54 9.18 4.15
N PRO A 44 -18.32 9.65 5.41
CA PRO A 44 -17.66 8.85 6.42
C PRO A 44 -18.51 7.62 6.77
N SER A 45 -17.87 6.46 6.91
CA SER A 45 -18.57 5.25 7.32
C SER A 45 -19.04 5.33 8.78
N ALA A 46 -20.04 4.53 9.15
CA ALA A 46 -20.49 4.43 10.54
C ALA A 46 -19.36 4.04 11.51
N TRP A 47 -18.40 3.23 11.04
CA TRP A 47 -17.25 2.88 11.83
C TRP A 47 -16.39 4.11 12.14
N VAL A 48 -16.07 4.95 11.13
CA VAL A 48 -15.28 6.19 11.32
C VAL A 48 -15.95 7.09 12.35
N MET A 49 -17.26 7.30 12.23
CA MET A 49 -18.04 8.12 13.18
C MET A 49 -17.98 7.59 14.62
N GLY A 50 -17.79 6.29 14.82
CA GLY A 50 -17.69 5.63 16.14
C GLY A 50 -16.26 5.62 16.73
N THR A 51 -15.22 6.09 16.04
CA THR A 51 -13.84 5.98 16.50
C THR A 51 -13.44 7.05 17.52
N GLY A 52 -14.20 8.13 17.65
CA GLY A 52 -13.88 9.26 18.50
C GLY A 52 -12.87 10.26 17.91
N VAL A 53 -12.51 10.15 16.63
CA VAL A 53 -11.75 11.17 15.87
C VAL A 53 -12.67 12.34 15.54
N ASN A 54 -12.06 13.48 15.15
CA ASN A 54 -12.80 14.66 14.71
C ASN A 54 -13.19 14.45 13.23
N VAL A 55 -14.49 14.27 12.94
CA VAL A 55 -14.97 13.98 11.59
C VAL A 55 -15.66 15.20 11.00
N ASN A 56 -15.15 15.73 9.88
CA ASN A 56 -15.69 16.92 9.20
C ASN A 56 -15.85 18.13 10.12
N GLU A 57 -15.03 18.20 11.16
CA GLU A 57 -14.96 19.36 12.07
C GLU A 57 -13.98 20.40 11.56
N GLU A 58 -13.95 21.58 12.20
CA GLU A 58 -12.99 22.64 11.88
C GLU A 58 -11.56 22.10 11.99
N LEU A 59 -10.79 22.30 10.93
CA LEU A 59 -9.43 21.75 10.83
C LEU A 59 -8.46 22.54 11.72
N PRO A 60 -7.46 21.86 12.30
CA PRO A 60 -6.48 22.50 13.17
C PRO A 60 -5.58 23.45 12.37
N SER A 61 -5.21 24.59 12.97
CA SER A 61 -4.35 25.59 12.31
C SER A 61 -2.93 25.10 12.01
N ASN A 62 -2.39 24.21 12.85
CA ASN A 62 -1.01 23.72 12.76
C ASN A 62 -0.97 22.16 12.78
N PRO A 63 -1.41 21.47 11.72
CA PRO A 63 -1.23 20.03 11.63
C PRO A 63 0.25 19.68 11.37
N ALA A 64 0.72 18.60 11.99
CA ALA A 64 2.04 18.06 11.69
C ALA A 64 2.04 17.33 10.33
N PHE A 65 0.97 16.58 10.06
CA PHE A 65 0.82 15.82 8.82
C PHE A 65 -0.58 15.96 8.23
N ILE A 66 -0.64 15.99 6.91
CA ILE A 66 -1.86 15.84 6.11
C ILE A 66 -1.68 14.63 5.21
N CYS A 67 -2.44 13.55 5.49
CA CYS A 67 -2.44 12.34 4.68
C CYS A 67 -3.53 12.44 3.60
N ILE A 68 -3.13 12.43 2.33
CA ILE A 68 -4.02 12.52 1.17
C ILE A 68 -4.35 11.11 0.70
N ALA A 69 -5.54 10.62 1.07
CA ALA A 69 -6.06 9.29 0.76
C ALA A 69 -7.32 9.33 -0.13
N ILE A 70 -7.43 10.37 -0.95
CA ILE A 70 -8.49 10.53 -1.96
C ILE A 70 -8.06 9.97 -3.31
N LYS A 71 -9.03 9.73 -4.19
CA LYS A 71 -8.76 9.25 -5.56
C LYS A 71 -7.98 10.30 -6.36
N PRO A 72 -7.04 9.88 -7.25
CA PRO A 72 -6.23 10.80 -8.06
C PRO A 72 -7.04 11.88 -8.77
N GLN A 73 -8.19 11.53 -9.33
CA GLN A 73 -9.07 12.44 -10.07
C GLN A 73 -9.65 13.59 -9.22
N MET A 74 -9.61 13.45 -7.88
CA MET A 74 -10.13 14.46 -6.95
C MET A 74 -9.04 15.43 -6.48
N ILE A 75 -7.77 15.18 -6.78
CA ILE A 75 -6.62 15.96 -6.28
C ILE A 75 -6.75 17.43 -6.68
N SER A 76 -6.98 17.71 -7.96
CA SER A 76 -7.07 19.08 -8.50
C SER A 76 -8.22 19.90 -7.91
N GLN A 77 -9.27 19.25 -7.43
CA GLN A 77 -10.45 19.92 -6.84
C GLN A 77 -10.31 20.11 -5.32
N ILE A 78 -9.71 19.13 -4.62
CA ILE A 78 -9.72 19.09 -3.15
C ILE A 78 -8.44 19.69 -2.57
N VAL A 79 -7.26 19.30 -3.06
CA VAL A 79 -5.97 19.72 -2.49
C VAL A 79 -5.76 21.23 -2.48
N PRO A 80 -6.26 22.05 -3.45
CA PRO A 80 -6.14 23.51 -3.37
C PRO A 80 -6.74 24.14 -2.11
N LYS A 81 -7.74 23.53 -1.50
CA LYS A 81 -8.35 23.99 -0.24
C LYS A 81 -7.41 23.94 0.96
N PHE A 82 -6.30 23.18 0.83
CA PHE A 82 -5.28 22.98 1.85
C PHE A 82 -3.98 23.76 1.56
N SER A 83 -4.01 24.68 0.58
CA SER A 83 -2.83 25.46 0.19
C SER A 83 -2.31 26.40 1.30
N ASN A 84 -3.16 26.78 2.25
CA ASN A 84 -2.78 27.54 3.44
C ASN A 84 -1.81 26.76 4.37
N TYR A 85 -1.76 25.44 4.29
CA TYR A 85 -0.78 24.58 5.00
C TYR A 85 0.50 24.34 4.20
N GLY A 86 0.52 24.77 2.93
CA GLY A 86 1.68 24.63 2.05
C GLY A 86 2.82 25.59 2.40
N ASN A 87 4.01 25.33 1.86
CA ASN A 87 5.24 26.12 2.09
C ASN A 87 5.66 26.27 3.57
N GLY A 88 5.06 25.51 4.48
CA GLY A 88 5.29 25.56 5.92
C GLY A 88 5.93 24.31 6.47
N GLN A 89 5.69 24.05 7.76
CA GLN A 89 6.21 22.88 8.48
C GLN A 89 5.31 21.63 8.32
N CYS A 90 4.07 21.80 7.85
CA CYS A 90 3.15 20.68 7.64
C CYS A 90 3.65 19.76 6.53
N VAL A 91 3.76 18.47 6.82
CA VAL A 91 4.18 17.44 5.85
C VAL A 91 2.95 16.81 5.19
N PHE A 92 2.93 16.83 3.88
CA PHE A 92 1.89 16.15 3.11
C PHE A 92 2.36 14.74 2.74
N ILE A 93 1.58 13.73 3.11
CA ILE A 93 1.80 12.32 2.71
C ILE A 93 0.71 11.97 1.70
N SER A 94 1.07 11.76 0.44
CA SER A 94 0.11 11.32 -0.58
C SER A 94 0.24 9.83 -0.86
N ILE A 95 -0.89 9.13 -0.82
CA ILE A 95 -1.00 7.73 -1.26
C ILE A 95 -1.75 7.60 -2.60
N ALA A 96 -1.96 8.71 -3.31
CA ALA A 96 -2.64 8.72 -4.58
C ALA A 96 -1.76 8.12 -5.68
N ALA A 97 -2.23 7.04 -6.33
CA ALA A 97 -1.52 6.41 -7.44
C ALA A 97 -1.38 7.37 -8.62
N GLY A 98 -0.24 7.34 -9.30
CA GLY A 98 0.00 8.13 -10.52
C GLY A 98 0.27 9.63 -10.29
N VAL A 99 0.06 10.19 -9.09
CA VAL A 99 0.25 11.64 -8.85
C VAL A 99 1.66 11.93 -8.37
N LYS A 100 2.40 12.74 -9.13
CA LYS A 100 3.81 13.09 -8.86
C LYS A 100 3.93 14.15 -7.77
N ILE A 101 5.06 14.18 -7.07
CA ILE A 101 5.42 15.22 -6.08
C ILE A 101 5.32 16.62 -6.71
N SER A 102 5.77 16.78 -7.95
CA SER A 102 5.72 18.06 -8.67
C SER A 102 4.29 18.59 -8.85
N SER A 103 3.31 17.71 -9.04
CA SER A 103 1.89 18.11 -9.13
C SER A 103 1.38 18.70 -7.82
N PHE A 104 1.75 18.10 -6.69
CA PHE A 104 1.41 18.67 -5.38
C PHE A 104 2.15 19.99 -5.11
N GLN A 105 3.42 20.11 -5.52
CA GLN A 105 4.17 21.36 -5.37
C GLN A 105 3.58 22.50 -6.21
N ALA A 106 3.02 22.19 -7.38
CA ALA A 106 2.33 23.18 -8.19
C ALA A 106 1.07 23.75 -7.51
N ILE A 107 0.38 22.92 -6.70
CA ILE A 107 -0.85 23.31 -5.98
C ILE A 107 -0.52 23.97 -4.63
N LEU A 108 0.37 23.32 -3.85
CA LEU A 108 0.64 23.66 -2.44
C LEU A 108 1.81 24.61 -2.26
N GLY A 109 2.58 24.86 -3.33
CA GLY A 109 3.77 25.71 -3.32
C GLY A 109 5.09 24.90 -3.28
N PRO A 110 6.16 25.47 -3.87
CA PRO A 110 7.42 24.77 -4.15
C PRO A 110 8.23 24.38 -2.91
N LYS A 111 7.98 25.01 -1.75
CA LYS A 111 8.67 24.72 -0.50
C LYS A 111 7.91 23.71 0.38
N THR A 112 6.76 23.22 -0.05
CA THR A 112 5.96 22.26 0.72
C THR A 112 6.70 20.95 0.92
N PRO A 113 6.83 20.43 2.16
CA PRO A 113 7.35 19.10 2.44
C PRO A 113 6.34 18.04 1.97
N ILE A 114 6.75 17.16 1.06
CA ILE A 114 5.88 16.15 0.46
C ILE A 114 6.55 14.79 0.47
N ILE A 115 5.82 13.80 0.96
CA ILE A 115 6.14 12.37 0.87
C ILE A 115 5.11 11.72 -0.04
N ARG A 116 5.58 11.12 -1.12
CA ARG A 116 4.76 10.24 -1.96
C ARG A 116 4.92 8.82 -1.44
N ALA A 117 3.82 8.14 -1.18
CA ALA A 117 3.79 6.78 -0.66
C ALA A 117 2.84 5.93 -1.51
N MET A 118 3.14 4.64 -1.62
CA MET A 118 2.32 3.67 -2.34
C MET A 118 2.14 2.42 -1.46
N PRO A 119 1.08 2.38 -0.65
CA PRO A 119 0.68 1.20 0.10
C PRO A 119 -0.04 0.20 -0.81
N ASN A 120 -0.35 -0.99 -0.27
CA ASN A 120 -1.19 -1.97 -0.93
C ASN A 120 -2.30 -2.50 -0.01
N THR A 121 -3.27 -3.24 -0.58
CA THR A 121 -4.50 -3.62 0.13
C THR A 121 -4.31 -4.53 1.36
N PRO A 122 -3.26 -5.40 1.50
CA PRO A 122 -3.01 -6.13 2.73
C PRO A 122 -2.75 -5.25 3.96
N ALA A 123 -2.56 -3.95 3.78
CA ALA A 123 -2.58 -2.92 4.82
C ALA A 123 -3.82 -3.02 5.74
N GLU A 124 -4.97 -3.47 5.20
CA GLU A 124 -6.22 -3.64 5.96
C GLU A 124 -6.10 -4.60 7.15
N ILE A 125 -5.16 -5.55 7.06
CA ILE A 125 -4.86 -6.54 8.10
C ILE A 125 -3.45 -6.41 8.67
N GLY A 126 -2.76 -5.28 8.43
CA GLY A 126 -1.41 -5.01 8.94
C GLY A 126 -0.27 -5.73 8.19
N TYR A 127 -0.54 -6.37 7.06
CA TYR A 127 0.43 -7.06 6.20
C TYR A 127 0.70 -6.29 4.89
N GLY A 128 0.49 -4.99 4.92
CA GLY A 128 0.82 -4.14 3.77
C GLY A 128 2.32 -3.94 3.59
N ILE A 129 2.71 -3.51 2.39
CA ILE A 129 4.00 -2.90 2.15
C ILE A 129 3.78 -1.52 1.53
N THR A 130 4.46 -0.51 2.05
CA THR A 130 4.38 0.86 1.57
C THR A 130 5.75 1.31 1.07
N ALA A 131 5.88 1.57 -0.22
CA ALA A 131 7.04 2.27 -0.74
C ALA A 131 6.84 3.78 -0.61
N LYS A 132 7.90 4.51 -0.23
CA LYS A 132 7.86 5.97 -0.08
C LYS A 132 9.06 6.66 -0.68
N ILE A 133 8.86 7.92 -1.06
CA ILE A 133 9.92 8.86 -1.40
C ILE A 133 9.53 10.25 -0.91
N ALA A 134 10.51 11.01 -0.40
CA ALA A 134 10.33 12.36 0.08
C ALA A 134 11.00 13.37 -0.84
N ASN A 135 10.44 14.57 -0.98
CA ASN A 135 11.16 15.68 -1.60
C ASN A 135 12.20 16.28 -0.62
N LYS A 136 13.07 17.11 -1.13
CA LYS A 136 14.16 17.75 -0.38
C LYS A 136 13.72 18.67 0.77
N ASN A 137 12.43 19.04 0.81
CA ASN A 137 11.87 19.93 1.82
C ASN A 137 11.46 19.18 3.10
N VAL A 138 11.40 17.86 3.08
CA VAL A 138 11.07 17.04 4.26
C VAL A 138 12.32 16.87 5.11
N SER A 139 12.24 17.21 6.39
CA SER A 139 13.33 17.00 7.35
C SER A 139 13.50 15.51 7.68
N LYS A 140 14.68 15.13 8.20
CA LYS A 140 14.94 13.75 8.62
C LYS A 140 13.96 13.28 9.70
N ASP A 141 13.72 14.12 10.72
CA ASP A 141 12.77 13.80 11.79
C ASP A 141 11.35 13.60 11.26
N ALA A 142 10.93 14.41 10.27
CA ALA A 142 9.62 14.25 9.64
C ALA A 142 9.52 12.96 8.80
N ILE A 143 10.63 12.52 8.16
CA ILE A 143 10.69 11.23 7.48
C ILE A 143 10.50 10.09 8.48
N GLU A 144 11.19 10.11 9.61
CA GLU A 144 11.07 9.08 10.66
C GLU A 144 9.65 9.02 11.26
N HIS A 145 9.02 10.18 11.48
CA HIS A 145 7.64 10.24 11.94
C HIS A 145 6.65 9.70 10.89
N ALA A 146 6.85 10.06 9.63
CA ALA A 146 6.03 9.53 8.54
C ALA A 146 6.19 8.01 8.39
N GLU A 147 7.41 7.47 8.56
CA GLU A 147 7.65 6.02 8.58
C GLU A 147 6.87 5.33 9.69
N LYS A 148 6.85 5.90 10.90
CA LYS A 148 6.05 5.38 12.01
C LYS A 148 4.56 5.37 11.69
N LEU A 149 4.04 6.43 11.05
CA LEU A 149 2.64 6.47 10.58
C LEU A 149 2.34 5.38 9.55
N LEU A 150 3.20 5.24 8.56
CA LEU A 150 3.03 4.26 7.48
C LEU A 150 3.24 2.82 7.98
N SER A 151 4.15 2.59 8.94
CA SER A 151 4.39 1.26 9.52
C SER A 151 3.23 0.74 10.36
N ALA A 152 2.24 1.57 10.66
CA ALA A 152 1.01 1.11 11.31
C ALA A 152 0.17 0.14 10.45
N ILE A 153 0.43 0.10 9.14
CA ILE A 153 -0.30 -0.74 8.18
C ILE A 153 0.57 -1.82 7.52
N GLY A 154 1.82 -1.98 7.96
CA GLY A 154 2.75 -2.98 7.42
C GLY A 154 4.18 -2.47 7.31
N GLU A 155 4.97 -3.07 6.43
CA GLU A 155 6.35 -2.68 6.20
C GLU A 155 6.48 -1.39 5.38
N VAL A 156 7.58 -0.65 5.56
CA VAL A 156 7.87 0.58 4.84
C VAL A 156 9.24 0.49 4.21
N VAL A 157 9.33 0.82 2.92
CA VAL A 157 10.59 0.86 2.16
C VAL A 157 10.77 2.22 1.51
N SER A 158 12.02 2.70 1.50
CA SER A 158 12.38 3.96 0.83
C SER A 158 12.86 3.69 -0.59
N LEU A 159 12.41 4.52 -1.55
CA LEU A 159 12.89 4.49 -2.93
C LEU A 159 14.05 5.46 -3.14
N ASN A 160 14.91 5.13 -4.08
CA ASN A 160 16.04 5.99 -4.48
C ASN A 160 15.62 7.11 -5.44
N SER A 161 14.53 6.91 -6.19
CA SER A 161 13.98 7.92 -7.11
C SER A 161 12.47 7.78 -7.24
N GLU A 162 11.78 8.89 -7.54
CA GLU A 162 10.34 8.89 -7.76
C GLU A 162 9.94 8.06 -9.00
N GLY A 163 10.83 7.94 -9.99
CA GLY A 163 10.60 7.11 -11.18
C GLY A 163 10.40 5.62 -10.91
N GLN A 164 10.82 5.13 -9.72
CA GLN A 164 10.57 3.73 -9.33
C GLN A 164 9.12 3.47 -8.88
N MET A 165 8.33 4.54 -8.62
CA MET A 165 6.99 4.41 -8.03
C MET A 165 6.00 3.68 -8.94
N ASP A 166 6.15 3.80 -10.26
CA ASP A 166 5.26 3.12 -11.21
C ASP A 166 5.54 1.61 -11.24
N ALA A 167 6.80 1.20 -11.18
CA ALA A 167 7.17 -0.20 -11.02
C ALA A 167 6.68 -0.77 -9.67
N VAL A 168 6.76 -0.01 -8.59
CA VAL A 168 6.16 -0.37 -7.29
C VAL A 168 4.65 -0.57 -7.41
N THR A 169 3.96 0.33 -8.13
CA THR A 169 2.53 0.20 -8.37
C THR A 169 2.20 -1.08 -9.12
N GLY A 170 2.97 -1.39 -10.18
CA GLY A 170 2.80 -2.61 -10.96
C GLY A 170 3.09 -3.89 -10.17
N LEU A 171 4.11 -3.88 -9.31
CA LEU A 171 4.54 -5.05 -8.55
C LEU A 171 3.72 -5.24 -7.27
N SER A 172 3.72 -4.27 -6.35
CA SER A 172 3.14 -4.42 -5.02
C SER A 172 1.77 -3.76 -4.87
N GLY A 173 1.51 -2.65 -5.55
CA GLY A 173 0.20 -2.00 -5.55
C GLY A 173 -0.89 -2.88 -6.16
N SER A 174 -0.62 -3.42 -7.36
CA SER A 174 -1.50 -4.33 -8.10
C SER A 174 -1.34 -5.80 -7.68
N GLY A 175 -0.21 -6.16 -7.08
CA GLY A 175 0.19 -7.52 -6.72
C GLY A 175 -0.85 -8.34 -5.95
N PRO A 176 -1.57 -7.77 -4.98
CA PRO A 176 -2.62 -8.52 -4.27
C PRO A 176 -3.69 -9.11 -5.19
N ALA A 177 -4.05 -8.41 -6.27
CA ALA A 177 -5.00 -8.95 -7.26
C ALA A 177 -4.45 -10.16 -8.00
N TYR A 178 -3.13 -10.20 -8.26
CA TYR A 178 -2.48 -11.35 -8.90
C TYR A 178 -2.50 -12.57 -7.98
N VAL A 179 -2.28 -12.36 -6.68
CA VAL A 179 -2.35 -13.42 -5.67
C VAL A 179 -3.79 -13.95 -5.55
N PHE A 180 -4.80 -13.09 -5.55
CA PHE A 180 -6.20 -13.53 -5.50
C PHE A 180 -6.56 -14.35 -6.73
N TYR A 181 -6.13 -13.91 -7.92
CA TYR A 181 -6.35 -14.66 -9.16
C TYR A 181 -5.58 -16.00 -9.18
N LEU A 182 -4.36 -16.05 -8.63
CA LEU A 182 -3.62 -17.30 -8.46
C LEU A 182 -4.39 -18.29 -7.59
N ILE A 183 -5.00 -17.84 -6.49
CA ILE A 183 -5.83 -18.68 -5.61
C ILE A 183 -7.02 -19.24 -6.40
N ASP A 184 -7.71 -18.39 -7.17
CA ASP A 184 -8.86 -18.81 -7.98
C ASP A 184 -8.44 -19.83 -9.04
N ALA A 185 -7.31 -19.62 -9.72
CA ALA A 185 -6.79 -20.53 -10.75
C ALA A 185 -6.39 -21.90 -10.14
N LEU A 186 -5.73 -21.91 -8.99
CA LEU A 186 -5.40 -23.13 -8.25
C LEU A 186 -6.65 -23.91 -7.84
N ALA A 187 -7.66 -23.22 -7.32
CA ALA A 187 -8.93 -23.83 -6.91
C ALA A 187 -9.67 -24.43 -8.12
N ALA A 188 -9.73 -23.71 -9.22
CA ALA A 188 -10.34 -24.19 -10.48
C ALA A 188 -9.61 -25.43 -11.00
N ALA A 189 -8.27 -25.41 -11.05
CA ALA A 189 -7.47 -26.55 -11.46
C ALA A 189 -7.69 -27.77 -10.56
N GLY A 190 -7.72 -27.59 -9.23
CA GLY A 190 -8.03 -28.67 -8.28
C GLY A 190 -9.41 -29.29 -8.50
N HIS A 191 -10.41 -28.45 -8.80
CA HIS A 191 -11.75 -28.94 -9.11
C HIS A 191 -11.77 -29.78 -10.40
N MET A 192 -11.05 -29.36 -11.43
CA MET A 192 -10.91 -30.15 -12.66
C MET A 192 -10.21 -31.50 -12.45
N GLN A 193 -9.40 -31.63 -11.39
CA GLN A 193 -8.80 -32.88 -10.98
C GLN A 193 -9.69 -33.73 -10.04
N GLY A 194 -10.96 -33.38 -9.90
CA GLY A 194 -11.97 -34.17 -9.16
C GLY A 194 -12.18 -33.74 -7.70
N LEU A 195 -11.59 -32.66 -7.23
CA LEU A 195 -11.89 -32.13 -5.90
C LEU A 195 -13.22 -31.38 -5.87
N GLU A 196 -13.94 -31.49 -4.76
CA GLU A 196 -15.10 -30.63 -4.52
C GLU A 196 -14.71 -29.15 -4.52
N LYS A 197 -15.55 -28.25 -5.05
CA LYS A 197 -15.24 -26.81 -5.23
C LYS A 197 -14.83 -26.13 -3.94
N GLU A 198 -15.54 -26.39 -2.84
CA GLU A 198 -15.23 -25.78 -1.54
C GLU A 198 -13.91 -26.29 -0.97
N LEU A 199 -13.65 -27.60 -1.12
CA LEU A 199 -12.37 -28.20 -0.71
C LEU A 199 -11.20 -27.65 -1.53
N ALA A 200 -11.34 -27.57 -2.85
CA ALA A 200 -10.32 -27.02 -3.75
C ALA A 200 -9.97 -25.56 -3.37
N MET A 201 -10.98 -24.72 -3.14
CA MET A 201 -10.80 -23.33 -2.72
C MET A 201 -10.09 -23.24 -1.35
N LYS A 202 -10.49 -24.08 -0.38
CA LYS A 202 -9.84 -24.13 0.95
C LYS A 202 -8.36 -24.52 0.83
N LEU A 203 -8.07 -25.55 0.06
CA LEU A 203 -6.70 -26.00 -0.19
C LEU A 203 -5.86 -24.92 -0.87
N ALA A 204 -6.37 -24.28 -1.92
CA ALA A 204 -5.69 -23.20 -2.64
C ALA A 204 -5.34 -22.02 -1.73
N LYS A 205 -6.31 -21.51 -0.94
CA LYS A 205 -6.09 -20.43 0.04
C LYS A 205 -5.01 -20.78 1.05
N MET A 206 -5.08 -21.96 1.65
CA MET A 206 -4.12 -22.37 2.68
C MET A 206 -2.74 -22.66 2.12
N THR A 207 -2.64 -23.16 0.89
CA THR A 207 -1.36 -23.37 0.20
C THR A 207 -0.65 -22.04 -0.04
N VAL A 208 -1.36 -21.05 -0.59
CA VAL A 208 -0.78 -19.71 -0.85
C VAL A 208 -0.41 -19.02 0.46
N LEU A 209 -1.30 -19.05 1.47
CA LEU A 209 -1.03 -18.45 2.78
C LEU A 209 0.19 -19.09 3.46
N GLY A 210 0.28 -20.42 3.47
CA GLY A 210 1.39 -21.14 4.08
C GLY A 210 2.72 -20.89 3.37
N GLY A 211 2.70 -20.95 2.04
CA GLY A 211 3.87 -20.62 1.21
C GLY A 211 4.38 -19.19 1.41
N ALA A 212 3.47 -18.22 1.44
CA ALA A 212 3.82 -16.83 1.69
C ALA A 212 4.40 -16.62 3.09
N LYS A 213 3.84 -17.26 4.13
CA LYS A 213 4.38 -17.17 5.50
C LYS A 213 5.78 -17.77 5.61
N LEU A 214 6.03 -18.92 4.99
CA LEU A 214 7.36 -19.52 4.95
C LEU A 214 8.37 -18.63 4.22
N ALA A 215 7.96 -18.02 3.11
CA ALA A 215 8.81 -17.11 2.33
C ALA A 215 9.08 -15.78 3.05
N ALA A 216 8.23 -15.38 4.00
CA ALA A 216 8.38 -14.15 4.78
C ALA A 216 9.33 -14.31 6.00
N GLU A 217 9.79 -15.53 6.33
CA GLU A 217 10.77 -15.73 7.40
C GLU A 217 12.10 -15.02 7.05
N PRO A 218 12.77 -14.33 8.00
CA PRO A 218 13.93 -13.48 7.71
C PRO A 218 15.11 -14.17 7.00
N SER A 219 15.28 -15.49 7.21
CA SER A 219 16.33 -16.29 6.57
C SER A 219 15.87 -17.04 5.33
N ALA A 220 14.61 -16.88 4.92
CA ALA A 220 14.03 -17.64 3.82
C ALA A 220 14.49 -17.11 2.46
N VAL A 221 14.99 -17.99 1.61
CA VAL A 221 15.25 -17.73 0.20
C VAL A 221 14.24 -18.53 -0.62
N PRO A 222 13.32 -17.89 -1.34
CA PRO A 222 12.24 -18.59 -2.06
C PRO A 222 12.73 -19.70 -2.99
N GLU A 223 13.88 -19.51 -3.64
CA GLU A 223 14.50 -20.54 -4.47
C GLU A 223 14.88 -21.78 -3.67
N VAL A 224 15.50 -21.61 -2.50
CA VAL A 224 15.87 -22.71 -1.61
C VAL A 224 14.64 -23.43 -1.08
N LEU A 225 13.60 -22.67 -0.68
CA LEU A 225 12.32 -23.26 -0.26
C LEU A 225 11.71 -24.13 -1.36
N ARG A 226 11.73 -23.64 -2.60
CA ARG A 226 11.25 -24.38 -3.78
C ARG A 226 12.03 -25.67 -3.99
N VAL A 227 13.35 -25.63 -3.93
CA VAL A 227 14.21 -26.82 -4.08
C VAL A 227 13.92 -27.85 -2.98
N ASN A 228 13.81 -27.42 -1.73
CA ASN A 228 13.60 -28.29 -0.58
C ASN A 228 12.28 -29.10 -0.62
N VAL A 229 11.25 -28.59 -1.34
CA VAL A 229 9.97 -29.30 -1.52
C VAL A 229 9.89 -30.06 -2.83
N THR A 230 10.99 -30.12 -3.60
CA THR A 230 11.04 -30.75 -4.94
C THR A 230 11.90 -32.02 -4.91
N SER A 231 11.25 -33.17 -4.73
CA SER A 231 11.94 -34.45 -4.84
C SER A 231 12.11 -34.86 -6.31
N PRO A 232 13.25 -35.49 -6.64
CA PRO A 232 13.49 -36.01 -8.00
C PRO A 232 12.39 -36.97 -8.45
N ASN A 233 11.91 -36.80 -9.66
CA ASN A 233 10.80 -37.56 -10.27
C ASN A 233 9.47 -37.45 -9.48
N GLY A 234 9.34 -36.45 -8.58
CA GLY A 234 8.13 -36.25 -7.80
C GLY A 234 7.07 -35.40 -8.51
N THR A 235 5.91 -35.32 -7.89
CA THR A 235 4.77 -34.52 -8.39
C THR A 235 5.09 -33.03 -8.47
N THR A 236 5.85 -32.51 -7.50
CA THR A 236 6.29 -31.10 -7.48
C THR A 236 7.19 -30.79 -8.66
N GLU A 237 8.16 -31.67 -8.98
CA GLU A 237 9.03 -31.48 -10.14
C GLU A 237 8.23 -31.48 -11.46
N ALA A 238 7.27 -32.39 -11.60
CA ALA A 238 6.42 -32.43 -12.78
C ALA A 238 5.60 -31.13 -12.97
N GLY A 239 5.03 -30.59 -11.89
CA GLY A 239 4.32 -29.31 -11.92
C GLY A 239 5.25 -28.12 -12.22
N LEU A 240 6.45 -28.09 -11.60
CA LEU A 240 7.42 -27.02 -11.82
C LEU A 240 7.98 -27.01 -13.25
N LYS A 241 8.11 -28.15 -13.93
CA LYS A 241 8.48 -28.21 -15.36
C LYS A 241 7.54 -27.36 -16.23
N ILE A 242 6.27 -27.34 -15.90
CA ILE A 242 5.27 -26.48 -16.60
C ILE A 242 5.42 -25.02 -16.19
N LEU A 243 5.41 -24.74 -14.88
CA LEU A 243 5.49 -23.37 -14.36
C LEU A 243 6.80 -22.65 -14.70
N MET A 244 7.90 -23.36 -14.79
CA MET A 244 9.24 -22.84 -15.09
C MET A 244 9.60 -22.89 -16.58
N ASN A 245 8.66 -23.23 -17.46
CA ASN A 245 8.90 -23.16 -18.91
C ASN A 245 9.27 -21.73 -19.31
N SER A 246 10.35 -21.57 -20.08
CA SER A 246 10.90 -20.26 -20.44
C SER A 246 10.02 -19.47 -21.40
N GLU A 247 9.15 -20.13 -22.17
CA GLU A 247 8.31 -19.48 -23.18
C GLU A 247 6.88 -19.25 -22.67
N ASN A 248 6.30 -20.27 -22.04
CA ASN A 248 4.87 -20.30 -21.68
C ASN A 248 4.64 -20.51 -20.17
N GLY A 249 5.68 -20.46 -19.36
CA GLY A 249 5.58 -20.62 -17.91
C GLY A 249 5.18 -19.33 -17.17
N LEU A 250 5.26 -19.39 -15.86
CA LEU A 250 4.85 -18.31 -14.98
C LEU A 250 5.73 -17.07 -15.12
N SER A 251 7.07 -17.23 -15.27
CA SER A 251 7.99 -16.08 -15.32
C SER A 251 7.69 -15.13 -16.47
N PRO A 252 7.61 -15.55 -17.75
CA PRO A 252 7.28 -14.64 -18.84
C PRO A 252 5.86 -14.06 -18.74
N LEU A 253 4.91 -14.76 -18.10
CA LEU A 253 3.57 -14.23 -17.86
C LEU A 253 3.58 -13.11 -16.83
N ILE A 254 4.27 -13.31 -15.69
CA ILE A 254 4.38 -12.29 -14.64
C ILE A 254 5.15 -11.07 -15.12
N GLU A 255 6.22 -11.26 -15.91
CA GLU A 255 6.96 -10.15 -16.52
C GLU A 255 6.04 -9.25 -17.36
N LYS A 256 5.26 -9.83 -18.25
CA LYS A 256 4.28 -9.11 -19.06
C LYS A 256 3.20 -8.43 -18.20
N THR A 257 2.73 -9.11 -17.17
CA THR A 257 1.69 -8.60 -16.25
C THR A 257 2.17 -7.37 -15.49
N VAL A 258 3.36 -7.43 -14.90
CA VAL A 258 3.94 -6.31 -14.15
C VAL A 258 4.26 -5.15 -15.10
N ALA A 259 4.84 -5.42 -16.28
CA ALA A 259 5.12 -4.41 -17.29
C ALA A 259 3.86 -3.66 -17.74
N ALA A 260 2.76 -4.38 -18.02
CA ALA A 260 1.49 -3.77 -18.40
C ALA A 260 0.91 -2.87 -17.29
N ALA A 261 0.98 -3.31 -16.02
CA ALA A 261 0.50 -2.52 -14.89
C ALA A 261 1.39 -1.29 -14.63
N THR A 262 2.70 -1.41 -14.81
CA THR A 262 3.66 -0.30 -14.71
C THR A 262 3.38 0.75 -15.78
N ALA A 263 3.26 0.34 -17.05
CA ALA A 263 2.93 1.23 -18.17
C ALA A 263 1.60 1.96 -17.92
N ARG A 264 0.59 1.25 -17.40
CA ARG A 264 -0.69 1.89 -17.07
C ARG A 264 -0.57 2.92 -15.95
N SER A 265 0.30 2.68 -14.95
CA SER A 265 0.59 3.65 -13.90
C SER A 265 1.25 4.92 -14.47
N GLU A 266 2.20 4.76 -15.40
CA GLU A 266 2.84 5.88 -16.09
C GLU A 266 1.84 6.71 -16.93
N GLU A 267 0.93 6.06 -17.64
CA GLU A 267 -0.14 6.75 -18.38
C GLU A 267 -1.02 7.59 -17.45
N LEU A 268 -1.45 7.02 -16.31
CA LEU A 268 -2.26 7.72 -15.31
C LEU A 268 -1.53 8.90 -14.66
N ALA A 269 -0.20 8.86 -14.62
CA ALA A 269 0.63 9.93 -14.10
C ALA A 269 0.79 11.11 -15.08
N ASN A 270 0.55 10.90 -16.36
CA ASN A 270 0.78 11.86 -17.44
C ASN A 270 -0.53 12.40 -18.05
N GLY A 271 -1.70 11.84 -17.73
CA GLY A 271 -3.04 12.28 -18.14
C GLY A 271 -3.77 13.00 -17.05
#